data_92f086868db914f7305645fcb932882c
#
_entry.id   92f086868db914f7305645fcb932882c
#
_cell.length_a   1.000
_cell.length_b   1.000
_cell.length_c   1.000
_cell.angle_alpha   90.00
_cell.angle_beta   90.00
_cell.angle_gamma   90.00
#
_symmetry.space_group_name_H-M   'P 1'
#
loop_
_entity.id
_entity.type
_entity.pdbx_description
1 polymer ?
#
loop_
_entity_poly.entity_id
_entity_poly.type
_entity_poly.pdbx_seq_one_letter_code
_entity_poly.pdbx_strand_id
1 'polypeptide(L)'
;GPGEKKYYRTSTGDGDRNGYDINLNYDKKFKNPKQKLTSYARFSDGLNDGVNEYYNTDDGGLNYVDIDRAKNGQDGTSKSYNFKLDYSHPFDNGSKLEVGLNSKSTDRGDTQISELFDEITKEYVADKAFSNEFEYNETVHAAYIQYGGSLGFIGYNAGGRYETVDMMSELKTTNESFKNPYSSFYPSLSLSFGAPQLLQIQTSYSKRVNRPRSRMLNPFSSRQDSKNIRKGNPFLKPEYTDSYELNLSRFSKGVSLTLGGYSRHTT
;
A
#
# COMPACT_ATOMS: atom_id res chain seq x y z
N GLY A 1 -26.35 21.94 -27.37
CA GLY A 1 -27.23 21.40 -28.41
C GLY A 1 -28.62 21.16 -27.86
N PRO A 2 -29.69 21.16 -28.66
CA PRO A 2 -31.02 20.87 -28.15
C PRO A 2 -31.11 19.42 -27.73
N GLY A 3 -31.24 19.18 -26.43
CA GLY A 3 -31.44 17.85 -25.85
C GLY A 3 -30.57 17.48 -24.64
N GLU A 4 -29.72 18.35 -24.17
CA GLU A 4 -28.92 18.07 -22.98
C GLU A 4 -29.81 18.21 -21.72
N LYS A 5 -30.25 17.07 -21.18
CA LYS A 5 -30.97 17.05 -19.91
C LYS A 5 -29.97 17.29 -18.78
N LYS A 6 -30.09 18.35 -18.05
CA LYS A 6 -29.38 18.63 -16.82
C LYS A 6 -30.06 17.93 -15.66
N TYR A 7 -29.31 17.35 -14.78
CA TYR A 7 -29.77 16.78 -13.53
C TYR A 7 -28.80 17.08 -12.40
N TYR A 8 -29.29 17.10 -11.19
CA TYR A 8 -28.51 17.25 -9.97
C TYR A 8 -28.45 15.92 -9.26
N ARG A 9 -27.25 15.54 -8.83
CA ARG A 9 -27.06 14.38 -7.99
C ARG A 9 -26.86 14.81 -6.55
N THR A 10 -27.65 14.25 -5.65
CA THR A 10 -27.46 14.34 -4.23
C THR A 10 -26.94 12.98 -3.71
N SER A 11 -25.92 13.00 -2.89
CA SER A 11 -25.37 11.82 -2.23
C SER A 11 -25.25 12.10 -0.74
N THR A 12 -25.76 11.19 0.06
CA THR A 12 -25.66 11.21 1.52
C THR A 12 -24.98 9.93 1.97
N GLY A 13 -23.94 10.05 2.78
CA GLY A 13 -23.21 8.91 3.31
C GLY A 13 -23.08 8.99 4.81
N ASP A 14 -23.17 7.84 5.45
CA ASP A 14 -22.89 7.63 6.87
C ASP A 14 -21.99 6.40 7.00
N GLY A 15 -21.14 6.36 8.04
CA GLY A 15 -20.27 5.22 8.25
C GLY A 15 -19.45 5.32 9.52
N ASP A 16 -19.21 4.16 10.10
CA ASP A 16 -18.42 4.00 11.30
C ASP A 16 -17.13 3.25 11.03
N ARG A 17 -16.11 3.53 11.85
CA ARG A 17 -14.85 2.81 11.84
C ARG A 17 -14.42 2.51 13.27
N ASN A 18 -14.23 1.24 13.54
CA ASN A 18 -13.74 0.73 14.81
C ASN A 18 -12.50 -0.11 14.60
N GLY A 19 -11.57 -0.06 15.54
CA GLY A 19 -10.38 -0.90 15.46
C GLY A 19 -9.45 -0.69 16.63
N TYR A 20 -8.50 -1.60 16.75
CA TYR A 20 -7.43 -1.51 17.73
C TYR A 20 -6.11 -1.95 17.13
N ASP A 21 -5.05 -1.43 17.72
CA ASP A 21 -3.66 -1.63 17.30
C ASP A 21 -2.80 -1.89 18.54
N ILE A 22 -2.17 -3.06 18.57
CA ILE A 22 -1.28 -3.46 19.65
C ILE A 22 0.12 -3.55 19.10
N ASN A 23 1.05 -2.78 19.70
CA ASN A 23 2.45 -2.73 19.32
C ASN A 23 3.33 -3.14 20.51
N LEU A 24 4.23 -4.09 20.28
CA LEU A 24 5.25 -4.51 21.21
C LEU A 24 6.63 -4.26 20.58
N ASN A 25 7.45 -3.49 21.30
CA ASN A 25 8.83 -3.20 20.90
C ASN A 25 9.79 -3.72 21.97
N TYR A 26 10.85 -4.37 21.51
CA TYR A 26 11.95 -4.81 22.38
C TYR A 26 13.28 -4.38 21.78
N ASP A 27 14.05 -3.63 22.56
CA ASP A 27 15.37 -3.14 22.21
C ASP A 27 16.42 -3.69 23.21
N LYS A 28 17.35 -4.49 22.71
CA LYS A 28 18.50 -4.97 23.48
C LYS A 28 19.75 -4.19 23.08
N LYS A 29 20.32 -3.48 24.02
CA LYS A 29 21.64 -2.87 23.92
C LYS A 29 22.70 -3.82 24.47
N PHE A 30 23.86 -3.87 23.82
CA PHE A 30 24.99 -4.67 24.22
C PHE A 30 26.06 -3.79 24.90
N LYS A 31 27.18 -4.39 25.31
CA LYS A 31 28.33 -3.61 25.86
C LYS A 31 28.84 -2.58 24.86
N ASN A 32 28.91 -2.95 23.58
CA ASN A 32 29.15 -2.00 22.50
C ASN A 32 27.84 -1.25 22.18
N PRO A 33 27.74 0.07 22.40
CA PRO A 33 26.50 0.83 22.22
C PRO A 33 26.02 0.90 20.75
N LYS A 34 26.89 0.59 19.78
CA LYS A 34 26.55 0.51 18.35
C LYS A 34 25.98 -0.86 17.97
N GLN A 35 26.13 -1.88 18.84
CA GLN A 35 25.53 -3.19 18.64
C GLN A 35 24.09 -3.17 19.17
N LYS A 36 23.14 -3.59 18.37
CA LYS A 36 21.72 -3.50 18.71
C LYS A 36 20.95 -4.69 18.18
N LEU A 37 20.03 -5.21 18.98
CA LEU A 37 18.99 -6.11 18.54
C LEU A 37 17.65 -5.44 18.80
N THR A 38 16.81 -5.33 17.78
CA THR A 38 15.44 -4.81 17.91
C THR A 38 14.44 -5.84 17.44
N SER A 39 13.36 -5.96 18.17
CA SER A 39 12.22 -6.78 17.78
C SER A 39 10.96 -5.94 17.85
N TYR A 40 10.11 -6.08 16.84
CA TYR A 40 8.85 -5.40 16.73
C TYR A 40 7.76 -6.41 16.39
N ALA A 41 6.69 -6.40 17.15
CA ALA A 41 5.49 -7.15 16.84
C ALA A 41 4.28 -6.21 16.87
N ARG A 42 3.45 -6.29 15.84
CA ARG A 42 2.22 -5.53 15.73
C ARG A 42 1.07 -6.44 15.37
N PHE A 43 -0.03 -6.24 16.05
CA PHE A 43 -1.33 -6.76 15.67
C PHE A 43 -2.30 -5.60 15.51
N SER A 44 -3.05 -5.59 14.42
CA SER A 44 -4.13 -4.64 14.21
C SER A 44 -5.38 -5.35 13.70
N ASP A 45 -6.53 -4.92 14.19
CA ASP A 45 -7.84 -5.38 13.76
C ASP A 45 -8.73 -4.16 13.57
N GLY A 46 -9.45 -4.10 12.47
CA GLY A 46 -10.30 -2.97 12.11
C GLY A 46 -11.54 -3.42 11.36
N LEU A 47 -12.63 -2.75 11.71
CA LEU A 47 -13.94 -2.86 11.05
C LEU A 47 -14.30 -1.49 10.52
N ASN A 48 -14.84 -1.44 9.33
CA ASN A 48 -15.48 -0.26 8.79
C ASN A 48 -16.78 -0.67 8.13
N ASP A 49 -17.82 0.06 8.41
CA ASP A 49 -19.10 -0.04 7.76
C ASP A 49 -19.48 1.33 7.21
N GLY A 50 -20.24 1.33 6.15
CA GLY A 50 -20.68 2.57 5.54
C GLY A 50 -21.86 2.34 4.60
N VAL A 51 -22.72 3.31 4.56
CA VAL A 51 -23.85 3.34 3.64
C VAL A 51 -23.83 4.66 2.91
N ASN A 52 -23.98 4.60 1.61
CA ASN A 52 -24.10 5.77 0.74
C ASN A 52 -25.37 5.65 -0.09
N GLU A 53 -26.27 6.60 0.08
CA GLU A 53 -27.47 6.74 -0.73
C GLU A 53 -27.29 7.88 -1.72
N TYR A 54 -27.67 7.69 -2.97
CA TYR A 54 -27.69 8.73 -3.97
C TYR A 54 -28.98 8.71 -4.78
N TYR A 55 -29.36 9.88 -5.26
CA TYR A 55 -30.48 10.07 -6.17
C TYR A 55 -30.22 11.25 -7.12
N ASN A 56 -30.86 11.21 -8.27
CA ASN A 56 -30.83 12.28 -9.22
C ASN A 56 -32.16 13.05 -9.25
N THR A 57 -32.09 14.37 -9.39
CA THR A 57 -33.26 15.24 -9.55
C THR A 57 -33.15 16.02 -10.86
N ASP A 58 -34.29 16.54 -11.33
CA ASP A 58 -34.36 17.45 -12.47
C ASP A 58 -33.62 18.78 -12.22
N ASP A 59 -33.56 19.65 -13.23
CA ASP A 59 -32.86 20.94 -13.19
C ASP A 59 -33.40 21.89 -12.10
N GLY A 60 -34.58 21.64 -11.57
CA GLY A 60 -35.15 22.39 -10.43
C GLY A 60 -34.88 21.76 -9.07
N GLY A 61 -34.31 20.55 -9.01
CA GLY A 61 -34.12 19.79 -7.77
C GLY A 61 -35.41 19.31 -7.11
N LEU A 62 -36.54 19.41 -7.82
CA LEU A 62 -37.88 19.19 -7.27
C LEU A 62 -38.44 17.81 -7.59
N ASN A 63 -38.02 17.22 -8.72
CA ASN A 63 -38.52 15.91 -9.14
C ASN A 63 -37.38 14.91 -9.24
N TYR A 64 -37.60 13.69 -8.77
CA TYR A 64 -36.68 12.60 -9.02
C TYR A 64 -36.66 12.28 -10.52
N VAL A 65 -35.48 12.32 -11.10
CA VAL A 65 -35.30 11.98 -12.50
C VAL A 65 -34.71 10.59 -12.57
N ASP A 66 -35.55 9.72 -13.08
CA ASP A 66 -35.20 8.42 -13.63
C ASP A 66 -34.18 7.55 -12.86
N ILE A 67 -34.67 6.42 -12.34
CA ILE A 67 -33.94 5.14 -12.17
C ILE A 67 -32.66 5.15 -11.29
N ASP A 68 -32.08 6.29 -11.01
CA ASP A 68 -30.78 6.41 -10.32
C ASP A 68 -30.91 6.74 -8.83
N ARG A 69 -31.90 6.17 -8.17
CA ARG A 69 -31.94 6.16 -6.70
C ARG A 69 -31.42 4.81 -6.22
N ALA A 70 -30.27 4.83 -5.60
CA ALA A 70 -29.62 3.62 -5.13
C ALA A 70 -28.98 3.82 -3.76
N LYS A 71 -28.85 2.73 -3.03
CA LYS A 71 -28.17 2.64 -1.76
C LYS A 71 -27.05 1.62 -1.86
N ASN A 72 -25.85 2.01 -1.49
CA ASN A 72 -24.68 1.15 -1.48
C ASN A 72 -24.17 1.02 -0.05
N GLY A 73 -24.25 -0.19 0.50
CA GLY A 73 -23.60 -0.57 1.75
C GLY A 73 -22.21 -1.14 1.47
N GLN A 74 -21.24 -0.81 2.31
CA GLN A 74 -19.90 -1.37 2.25
C GLN A 74 -19.41 -1.69 3.66
N ASP A 75 -19.18 -2.97 3.93
CA ASP A 75 -18.64 -3.47 5.19
C ASP A 75 -17.23 -4.02 4.92
N GLY A 76 -16.25 -3.55 5.66
CA GLY A 76 -14.86 -3.92 5.50
C GLY A 76 -14.26 -4.47 6.80
N THR A 77 -13.51 -5.55 6.69
CA THR A 77 -12.69 -6.09 7.77
C THR A 77 -11.22 -6.02 7.39
N SER A 78 -10.34 -5.78 8.35
CA SER A 78 -8.89 -5.79 8.12
C SER A 78 -8.16 -6.26 9.35
N LYS A 79 -7.48 -7.43 9.24
CA LYS A 79 -6.57 -7.95 10.27
C LYS A 79 -5.16 -7.93 9.72
N SER A 80 -4.20 -7.53 10.55
CA SER A 80 -2.80 -7.52 10.14
C SER A 80 -1.90 -7.91 11.30
N TYR A 81 -0.96 -8.80 11.01
CA TYR A 81 0.13 -9.22 11.89
C TYR A 81 1.44 -8.80 11.25
N ASN A 82 2.33 -8.18 12.01
CA ASN A 82 3.66 -7.83 11.52
C ASN A 82 4.69 -8.12 12.61
N PHE A 83 5.65 -8.97 12.27
CA PHE A 83 6.80 -9.28 13.11
C PHE A 83 8.08 -8.87 12.38
N LYS A 84 8.98 -8.18 13.08
CA LYS A 84 10.27 -7.74 12.56
C LYS A 84 11.35 -7.98 13.60
N LEU A 85 12.50 -8.49 13.15
CA LEU A 85 13.69 -8.69 13.95
C LEU A 85 14.88 -8.13 13.19
N ASP A 86 15.59 -7.17 13.80
CA ASP A 86 16.76 -6.53 13.22
C ASP A 86 17.96 -6.66 14.17
N TYR A 87 19.10 -7.02 13.62
CA TYR A 87 20.36 -7.07 14.36
C TYR A 87 21.42 -6.24 13.61
N SER A 88 22.10 -5.38 14.38
CA SER A 88 23.20 -4.56 13.90
C SER A 88 24.48 -4.91 14.65
N HIS A 89 25.52 -5.26 13.89
CA HIS A 89 26.85 -5.59 14.41
C HIS A 89 27.90 -4.60 13.89
N PRO A 90 28.46 -3.76 14.76
CA PRO A 90 29.58 -2.90 14.41
C PRO A 90 30.89 -3.68 14.49
N PHE A 91 31.79 -3.47 13.55
CA PHE A 91 33.16 -4.01 13.57
C PHE A 91 34.15 -2.93 14.01
N ASP A 92 35.32 -3.36 14.49
CA ASP A 92 36.38 -2.47 14.99
C ASP A 92 36.96 -1.55 13.90
N ASN A 93 36.91 -1.97 12.65
CA ASN A 93 37.33 -1.18 11.50
C ASN A 93 36.33 -0.08 11.09
N GLY A 94 35.26 0.12 11.88
CA GLY A 94 34.21 1.11 11.62
C GLY A 94 33.14 0.67 10.62
N SER A 95 33.24 -0.53 10.04
CA SER A 95 32.17 -1.10 9.25
C SER A 95 31.04 -1.66 10.12
N LYS A 96 29.87 -1.89 9.52
CA LYS A 96 28.67 -2.38 10.19
C LYS A 96 27.96 -3.41 9.30
N LEU A 97 27.55 -4.53 9.92
CA LEU A 97 26.65 -5.52 9.33
C LEU A 97 25.26 -5.35 9.94
N GLU A 98 24.24 -5.32 9.11
CA GLU A 98 22.85 -5.34 9.50
C GLU A 98 22.16 -6.52 8.83
N VAL A 99 21.44 -7.30 9.62
CA VAL A 99 20.63 -8.41 9.14
C VAL A 99 19.25 -8.34 9.77
N GLY A 100 18.24 -8.75 9.06
CA GLY A 100 16.90 -8.76 9.63
C GLY A 100 15.94 -9.68 8.92
N LEU A 101 14.87 -9.98 9.65
CA LEU A 101 13.74 -10.77 9.21
C LEU A 101 12.46 -9.95 9.36
N ASN A 102 11.54 -10.12 8.44
CA ASN A 102 10.21 -9.52 8.53
C ASN A 102 9.18 -10.53 8.05
N SER A 103 8.10 -10.67 8.79
CA SER A 103 6.93 -11.47 8.40
C SER A 103 5.69 -10.62 8.61
N LYS A 104 4.93 -10.42 7.55
CA LYS A 104 3.68 -9.65 7.59
C LYS A 104 2.57 -10.45 6.95
N SER A 105 1.45 -10.61 7.67
CA SER A 105 0.22 -11.15 7.13
C SER A 105 -0.88 -10.10 7.20
N THR A 106 -1.71 -10.05 6.17
CA THR A 106 -2.85 -9.12 6.08
C THR A 106 -4.04 -9.87 5.51
N ASP A 107 -5.13 -9.88 6.26
CA ASP A 107 -6.41 -10.44 5.86
C ASP A 107 -7.41 -9.30 5.73
N ARG A 108 -8.15 -9.27 4.64
CA ARG A 108 -9.18 -8.26 4.35
C ARG A 108 -10.43 -8.93 3.81
N GLY A 109 -11.57 -8.54 4.37
CA GLY A 109 -12.87 -8.82 3.81
C GLY A 109 -13.51 -7.50 3.35
N ASP A 110 -14.23 -7.55 2.24
CA ASP A 110 -14.97 -6.42 1.69
C ASP A 110 -16.31 -6.93 1.18
N THR A 111 -17.40 -6.57 1.86
CA THR A 111 -18.76 -6.89 1.49
C THR A 111 -19.41 -5.65 0.95
N GLN A 112 -19.86 -5.70 -0.29
CA GLN A 112 -20.58 -4.63 -0.95
C GLN A 112 -22.02 -5.08 -1.21
N ILE A 113 -22.99 -4.31 -0.75
CA ILE A 113 -24.40 -4.50 -0.99
C ILE A 113 -24.91 -3.30 -1.77
N SER A 114 -25.41 -3.55 -2.98
CA SER A 114 -26.04 -2.52 -3.81
C SER A 114 -27.52 -2.77 -3.88
N GLU A 115 -28.32 -1.74 -3.68
CA GLU A 115 -29.76 -1.78 -3.72
C GLU A 115 -30.28 -0.68 -4.64
N LEU A 116 -31.27 -0.99 -5.46
CA LEU A 116 -31.98 -0.06 -6.31
C LEU A 116 -33.36 0.24 -5.76
N PHE A 117 -33.78 1.47 -5.83
CA PHE A 117 -35.13 1.85 -5.44
C PHE A 117 -36.15 1.42 -6.50
N ASP A 118 -37.13 0.61 -6.09
CA ASP A 118 -38.22 0.19 -6.95
C ASP A 118 -39.38 1.18 -6.79
N GLU A 119 -39.73 1.87 -7.88
CA GLU A 119 -40.79 2.88 -7.90
C GLU A 119 -42.21 2.29 -7.73
N ILE A 120 -42.39 1.00 -7.97
CA ILE A 120 -43.66 0.31 -7.87
C ILE A 120 -43.92 -0.07 -6.40
N THR A 121 -42.96 -0.78 -5.80
CA THR A 121 -43.06 -1.26 -4.41
C THR A 121 -42.71 -0.18 -3.40
N LYS A 122 -42.02 0.90 -3.83
CA LYS A 122 -41.47 1.96 -2.99
C LYS A 122 -40.46 1.45 -1.95
N GLU A 123 -39.73 0.38 -2.28
CA GLU A 123 -38.74 -0.25 -1.44
C GLU A 123 -37.38 -0.33 -2.16
N TYR A 124 -36.31 -0.49 -1.40
CA TYR A 124 -35.00 -0.81 -1.92
C TYR A 124 -34.88 -2.31 -2.17
N VAL A 125 -34.53 -2.70 -3.39
CA VAL A 125 -34.38 -4.09 -3.82
C VAL A 125 -32.90 -4.36 -4.12
N ALA A 126 -32.38 -5.47 -3.58
CA ALA A 126 -30.99 -5.85 -3.75
C ALA A 126 -30.62 -6.06 -5.24
N ASP A 127 -29.59 -5.34 -5.69
CA ASP A 127 -28.98 -5.51 -7.01
C ASP A 127 -27.86 -6.55 -6.93
N LYS A 128 -28.19 -7.80 -7.21
CA LYS A 128 -27.23 -8.91 -7.17
C LYS A 128 -26.09 -8.77 -8.19
N ALA A 129 -26.28 -7.98 -9.23
CA ALA A 129 -25.21 -7.74 -10.22
C ALA A 129 -24.10 -6.83 -9.70
N PHE A 130 -24.39 -6.07 -8.64
CA PHE A 130 -23.44 -5.13 -8.01
C PHE A 130 -23.26 -5.39 -6.50
N SER A 131 -23.72 -6.54 -6.00
CA SER A 131 -23.51 -7.00 -4.62
C SER A 131 -22.54 -8.15 -4.60
N ASN A 132 -21.50 -8.06 -3.76
CA ASN A 132 -20.47 -9.10 -3.65
C ASN A 132 -19.81 -9.15 -2.29
N GLU A 133 -19.17 -10.28 -2.04
CA GLU A 133 -18.27 -10.51 -0.90
C GLU A 133 -16.91 -10.96 -1.45
N PHE A 134 -15.87 -10.22 -1.09
CA PHE A 134 -14.50 -10.43 -1.54
C PHE A 134 -13.55 -10.54 -0.35
N GLU A 135 -12.75 -11.58 -0.33
CA GLU A 135 -11.68 -11.80 0.64
C GLU A 135 -10.31 -11.69 -0.03
N TYR A 136 -9.36 -11.15 0.70
CA TYR A 136 -7.98 -10.99 0.27
C TYR A 136 -7.03 -11.31 1.42
N ASN A 137 -6.12 -12.24 1.18
CA ASN A 137 -5.08 -12.66 2.10
C ASN A 137 -3.71 -12.47 1.45
N GLU A 138 -2.81 -11.78 2.13
CA GLU A 138 -1.42 -11.59 1.71
C GLU A 138 -0.49 -11.90 2.87
N THR A 139 0.47 -12.78 2.64
CA THR A 139 1.57 -13.03 3.57
C THR A 139 2.90 -12.79 2.88
N VAL A 140 3.72 -11.94 3.48
CA VAL A 140 5.06 -11.57 3.00
C VAL A 140 6.08 -11.97 4.04
N HIS A 141 7.00 -12.87 3.67
CA HIS A 141 8.19 -13.18 4.45
C HIS A 141 9.41 -12.58 3.77
N ALA A 142 10.27 -11.96 4.53
CA ALA A 142 11.45 -11.31 4.02
C ALA A 142 12.67 -11.52 4.92
N ALA A 143 13.82 -11.65 4.28
CA ALA A 143 15.12 -11.58 4.94
C ALA A 143 15.98 -10.54 4.22
N TYR A 144 16.80 -9.80 4.96
CA TYR A 144 17.73 -8.86 4.37
C TYR A 144 19.09 -8.90 5.04
N ILE A 145 20.09 -8.50 4.28
CA ILE A 145 21.45 -8.27 4.73
C ILE A 145 21.95 -6.95 4.15
N GLN A 146 22.69 -6.18 4.94
CA GLN A 146 23.29 -4.92 4.54
C GLN A 146 24.64 -4.78 5.21
N TYR A 147 25.66 -4.37 4.44
CA TYR A 147 27.00 -4.13 4.94
C TYR A 147 27.46 -2.76 4.48
N GLY A 148 27.92 -1.94 5.44
CA GLY A 148 28.36 -0.59 5.17
C GLY A 148 29.61 -0.24 5.95
N GLY A 149 30.36 0.73 5.42
CA GLY A 149 31.60 1.20 6.02
C GLY A 149 32.25 2.31 5.23
N SER A 150 33.52 2.55 5.50
CA SER A 150 34.32 3.52 4.76
C SER A 150 35.73 2.98 4.48
N LEU A 151 36.24 3.31 3.29
CA LEU A 151 37.63 3.06 2.86
C LEU A 151 38.24 4.41 2.52
N GLY A 152 38.91 5.02 3.50
CA GLY A 152 39.40 6.39 3.41
C GLY A 152 38.27 7.39 3.21
N PHE A 153 38.22 8.09 2.10
CA PHE A 153 37.21 9.09 1.76
C PHE A 153 35.99 8.49 1.03
N ILE A 154 35.98 7.18 0.83
CA ILE A 154 34.88 6.47 0.15
C ILE A 154 34.02 5.80 1.21
N GLY A 155 32.78 6.25 1.39
CA GLY A 155 31.74 5.53 2.13
C GLY A 155 30.98 4.59 1.19
N TYR A 156 30.63 3.42 1.68
CA TYR A 156 29.86 2.43 0.92
C TYR A 156 28.81 1.78 1.80
N ASN A 157 27.71 1.39 1.17
CA ASN A 157 26.65 0.59 1.78
C ASN A 157 26.04 -0.29 0.70
N ALA A 158 26.16 -1.61 0.85
CA ALA A 158 25.62 -2.59 -0.08
C ALA A 158 24.71 -3.56 0.66
N GLY A 159 23.60 -3.92 0.06
CA GLY A 159 22.65 -4.83 0.67
C GLY A 159 21.72 -5.48 -0.33
N GLY A 160 20.92 -6.39 0.20
CA GLY A 160 19.88 -7.04 -0.54
C GLY A 160 18.79 -7.57 0.38
N ARG A 161 17.59 -7.57 -0.12
CA ARG A 161 16.41 -8.11 0.54
C ARG A 161 15.77 -9.14 -0.38
N TYR A 162 15.48 -10.31 0.16
CA TYR A 162 14.71 -11.35 -0.51
C TYR A 162 13.34 -11.46 0.12
N GLU A 163 12.30 -11.56 -0.70
CA GLU A 163 10.93 -11.70 -0.25
C GLU A 163 10.25 -12.87 -0.93
N THR A 164 9.44 -13.60 -0.16
CA THR A 164 8.42 -14.52 -0.66
C THR A 164 7.06 -13.96 -0.32
N VAL A 165 6.15 -14.01 -1.26
CA VAL A 165 4.79 -13.51 -1.14
C VAL A 165 3.81 -14.61 -1.50
N ASP A 166 2.93 -14.93 -0.57
CA ASP A 166 1.74 -15.71 -0.82
C ASP A 166 0.54 -14.75 -0.82
N MET A 167 -0.18 -14.75 -1.94
CA MET A 167 -1.32 -13.88 -2.13
C MET A 167 -2.49 -14.70 -2.67
N MET A 168 -3.62 -14.61 -2.00
CA MET A 168 -4.87 -15.24 -2.39
C MET A 168 -6.00 -14.23 -2.32
N SER A 169 -6.85 -14.23 -3.33
CA SER A 169 -8.12 -13.51 -3.30
C SER A 169 -9.26 -14.45 -3.66
N GLU A 170 -10.39 -14.27 -3.03
CA GLU A 170 -11.58 -15.10 -3.24
C GLU A 170 -12.80 -14.22 -3.38
N LEU A 171 -13.57 -14.46 -4.44
CA LEU A 171 -14.87 -13.89 -4.65
C LEU A 171 -15.92 -14.89 -4.15
N LYS A 172 -16.39 -14.71 -2.91
CA LYS A 172 -17.32 -15.63 -2.25
C LYS A 172 -18.64 -15.78 -3.00
N THR A 173 -19.09 -14.72 -3.64
CA THR A 173 -20.35 -14.70 -4.39
C THR A 173 -20.37 -15.69 -5.54
N THR A 174 -19.21 -15.94 -6.19
CA THR A 174 -19.08 -16.86 -7.33
C THR A 174 -18.23 -18.09 -7.02
N ASN A 175 -17.66 -18.20 -5.81
CA ASN A 175 -16.69 -19.21 -5.40
C ASN A 175 -15.43 -19.26 -6.29
N GLU A 176 -15.04 -18.11 -6.84
CA GLU A 176 -13.82 -17.99 -7.64
C GLU A 176 -12.64 -17.60 -6.74
N SER A 177 -11.53 -18.30 -6.86
CA SER A 177 -10.31 -18.01 -6.11
C SER A 177 -9.11 -17.80 -7.04
N PHE A 178 -8.25 -16.85 -6.69
CA PHE A 178 -7.07 -16.46 -7.46
C PHE A 178 -5.84 -16.49 -6.55
N LYS A 179 -4.81 -17.22 -6.96
CA LYS A 179 -3.54 -17.33 -6.24
C LYS A 179 -2.42 -16.75 -7.08
N ASN A 180 -1.66 -15.85 -6.50
CA ASN A 180 -0.53 -15.19 -7.16
C ASN A 180 0.73 -15.21 -6.25
N PRO A 181 1.32 -16.39 -5.95
CA PRO A 181 2.55 -16.45 -5.19
C PRO A 181 3.73 -16.02 -6.07
N TYR A 182 4.68 -15.30 -5.48
CA TYR A 182 5.93 -14.93 -6.13
C TYR A 182 7.06 -14.71 -5.13
N SER A 183 8.28 -14.66 -5.64
CA SER A 183 9.45 -14.25 -4.86
C SER A 183 10.27 -13.23 -5.65
N SER A 184 10.98 -12.37 -4.92
CA SER A 184 11.75 -11.30 -5.54
C SER A 184 12.95 -10.92 -4.70
N PHE A 185 14.01 -10.47 -5.39
CA PHE A 185 15.22 -9.95 -4.78
C PHE A 185 15.35 -8.45 -5.07
N TYR A 186 15.68 -7.68 -4.03
CA TYR A 186 15.80 -6.23 -4.06
C TYR A 186 17.22 -5.82 -3.65
N PRO A 187 18.14 -5.66 -4.60
CA PRO A 187 19.48 -5.15 -4.32
C PRO A 187 19.47 -3.65 -4.03
N SER A 188 20.45 -3.22 -3.25
CA SER A 188 20.72 -1.81 -2.99
C SER A 188 22.23 -1.57 -2.88
N LEU A 189 22.69 -0.45 -3.40
CA LEU A 189 24.07 0.01 -3.30
C LEU A 189 24.06 1.53 -3.15
N SER A 190 24.86 2.03 -2.20
CA SER A 190 25.12 3.46 -2.05
C SER A 190 26.61 3.69 -1.89
N LEU A 191 27.13 4.65 -2.63
CA LEU A 191 28.53 5.09 -2.55
C LEU A 191 28.57 6.59 -2.27
N SER A 192 29.48 7.00 -1.39
CA SER A 192 29.73 8.40 -1.10
C SER A 192 31.21 8.71 -1.21
N PHE A 193 31.54 9.83 -1.80
CA PHE A 193 32.93 10.27 -2.03
C PHE A 193 33.11 11.69 -1.51
N GLY A 194 34.28 11.97 -0.91
CA GLY A 194 34.68 13.29 -0.50
C GLY A 194 34.28 13.64 0.95
N ALA A 195 34.46 14.91 1.26
CA ALA A 195 34.15 15.47 2.57
C ALA A 195 33.11 16.60 2.44
N PRO A 196 32.19 16.74 3.41
CA PRO A 196 31.11 17.73 3.34
C PRO A 196 31.58 19.18 3.18
N GLN A 197 32.76 19.51 3.74
CA GLN A 197 33.35 20.86 3.67
C GLN A 197 33.96 21.21 2.29
N LEU A 198 34.27 20.21 1.48
CA LEU A 198 34.82 20.40 0.12
C LEU A 198 33.71 20.15 -0.91
N LEU A 199 33.52 18.91 -1.25
CA LEU A 199 32.46 18.41 -2.11
C LEU A 199 32.16 16.97 -1.74
N GLN A 200 30.91 16.65 -1.51
CA GLN A 200 30.44 15.29 -1.31
C GLN A 200 29.64 14.85 -2.52
N ILE A 201 29.99 13.72 -3.10
CA ILE A 201 29.28 13.06 -4.18
C ILE A 201 28.67 11.80 -3.60
N GLN A 202 27.37 11.64 -3.76
CA GLN A 202 26.66 10.44 -3.35
C GLN A 202 25.90 9.85 -4.54
N THR A 203 26.10 8.57 -4.79
CA THR A 203 25.31 7.83 -5.79
C THR A 203 24.68 6.63 -5.17
N SER A 204 23.47 6.29 -5.60
CA SER A 204 22.77 5.11 -5.12
C SER A 204 21.97 4.42 -6.22
N TYR A 205 21.85 3.12 -6.05
CA TYR A 205 20.95 2.25 -6.79
C TYR A 205 20.05 1.48 -5.82
N SER A 206 18.78 1.38 -6.13
CA SER A 206 17.86 0.51 -5.39
C SER A 206 16.75 -0.02 -6.30
N LYS A 207 16.39 -1.29 -6.10
CA LYS A 207 15.19 -1.89 -6.68
C LYS A 207 14.07 -1.90 -5.66
N ARG A 208 12.87 -1.50 -6.07
CA ARG A 208 11.67 -1.43 -5.22
C ARG A 208 10.50 -2.14 -5.88
N VAL A 209 9.51 -2.52 -5.08
CA VAL A 209 8.26 -3.12 -5.55
C VAL A 209 7.08 -2.26 -5.13
N ASN A 210 6.14 -2.10 -6.06
CA ASN A 210 4.80 -1.56 -5.81
C ASN A 210 3.79 -2.67 -6.07
N ARG A 211 3.09 -3.12 -5.01
CA ARG A 211 2.10 -4.19 -5.08
C ARG A 211 0.72 -3.64 -5.39
N PRO A 212 -0.08 -4.32 -6.21
CA PRO A 212 -1.48 -3.98 -6.37
C PRO A 212 -2.21 -4.03 -5.02
N ARG A 213 -3.04 -3.05 -4.76
CA ARG A 213 -3.90 -3.05 -3.56
C ARG A 213 -5.03 -4.05 -3.74
N SER A 214 -5.56 -4.63 -2.66
CA SER A 214 -6.68 -5.60 -2.68
C SER A 214 -7.85 -5.16 -3.56
N ARG A 215 -8.24 -3.90 -3.50
CA ARG A 215 -9.31 -3.32 -4.32
C ARG A 215 -9.03 -3.37 -5.84
N MET A 216 -7.76 -3.33 -6.25
CA MET A 216 -7.38 -3.43 -7.66
C MET A 216 -7.43 -4.86 -8.18
N LEU A 217 -7.45 -5.83 -7.26
CA LEU A 217 -7.50 -7.26 -7.55
C LEU A 217 -8.93 -7.82 -7.53
N ASN A 218 -9.89 -7.09 -6.97
CA ASN A 218 -11.29 -7.53 -6.93
C ASN A 218 -11.89 -7.53 -8.35
N PRO A 219 -12.19 -8.71 -8.95
CA PRO A 219 -12.70 -8.81 -10.30
C PRO A 219 -14.18 -8.45 -10.42
N PHE A 220 -14.85 -8.21 -9.32
CA PHE A 220 -16.24 -7.84 -9.32
C PHE A 220 -16.46 -6.38 -9.71
N SER A 221 -17.54 -6.12 -10.44
CA SER A 221 -17.89 -4.76 -10.84
C SER A 221 -18.56 -4.03 -9.69
N SER A 222 -17.95 -2.96 -9.21
CA SER A 222 -18.59 -2.04 -8.27
C SER A 222 -19.13 -0.83 -9.02
N ARG A 223 -20.37 -0.45 -8.71
CA ARG A 223 -21.01 0.72 -9.29
C ARG A 223 -20.94 1.88 -8.31
N GLN A 224 -20.25 2.93 -8.70
CA GLN A 224 -20.24 4.18 -7.96
C GLN A 224 -21.49 5.01 -8.25
N ASP A 225 -21.96 4.91 -9.48
CA ASP A 225 -23.19 5.50 -10.00
C ASP A 225 -23.55 4.81 -11.33
N SER A 226 -24.68 5.19 -11.96
CA SER A 226 -25.16 4.62 -13.23
C SER A 226 -24.18 4.70 -14.41
N LYS A 227 -23.19 5.60 -14.34
CA LYS A 227 -22.22 5.87 -15.41
C LYS A 227 -20.79 5.45 -15.06
N ASN A 228 -20.49 5.21 -13.77
CA ASN A 228 -19.15 4.90 -13.30
C ASN A 228 -19.10 3.52 -12.67
N ILE A 229 -18.57 2.58 -13.44
CA ILE A 229 -18.32 1.20 -13.02
C ILE A 229 -16.82 1.01 -12.85
N ARG A 230 -16.40 0.40 -11.75
CA ARG A 230 -15.03 -0.03 -11.49
C ARG A 230 -14.96 -1.54 -11.43
N LYS A 231 -13.91 -2.09 -12.03
CA LYS A 231 -13.59 -3.51 -11.98
C LYS A 231 -12.09 -3.67 -11.83
N GLY A 232 -11.66 -4.49 -10.89
CA GLY A 232 -10.27 -4.84 -10.72
C GLY A 232 -9.87 -6.02 -11.61
N ASN A 233 -8.57 -6.33 -11.61
CA ASN A 233 -8.01 -7.47 -12.32
C ASN A 233 -7.23 -8.34 -11.35
N PRO A 234 -7.67 -9.58 -11.04
CA PRO A 234 -7.01 -10.46 -10.08
C PRO A 234 -5.62 -10.93 -10.56
N PHE A 235 -5.30 -10.78 -11.83
CA PHE A 235 -4.03 -11.16 -12.45
C PHE A 235 -2.99 -10.02 -12.52
N LEU A 236 -3.26 -8.88 -11.88
CA LEU A 236 -2.27 -7.81 -11.80
C LEU A 236 -1.01 -8.29 -11.11
N LYS A 237 0.13 -8.00 -11.73
CA LYS A 237 1.45 -8.29 -11.20
C LYS A 237 2.00 -7.08 -10.44
N PRO A 238 2.92 -7.30 -9.50
CA PRO A 238 3.69 -6.20 -8.92
C PRO A 238 4.51 -5.46 -9.97
N GLU A 239 4.62 -4.15 -9.81
CA GLU A 239 5.51 -3.30 -10.58
C GLU A 239 6.86 -3.19 -9.87
N TYR A 240 7.94 -3.28 -10.63
CA TYR A 240 9.29 -3.12 -10.11
C TYR A 240 9.90 -1.83 -10.63
N THR A 241 10.51 -1.06 -9.73
CA THR A 241 11.17 0.19 -10.08
C THR A 241 12.66 0.11 -9.73
N ASP A 242 13.50 0.22 -10.74
CA ASP A 242 14.93 0.47 -10.61
C ASP A 242 15.17 1.97 -10.49
N SER A 243 15.81 2.41 -9.41
CA SER A 243 16.05 3.82 -9.08
C SER A 243 17.55 4.08 -9.01
N TYR A 244 18.03 5.05 -9.76
CA TYR A 244 19.39 5.55 -9.76
C TYR A 244 19.38 7.01 -9.32
N GLU A 245 20.23 7.37 -8.35
CA GLU A 245 20.30 8.72 -7.82
C GLU A 245 21.74 9.20 -7.75
N LEU A 246 21.95 10.48 -8.05
CA LEU A 246 23.22 11.16 -7.91
C LEU A 246 23.00 12.50 -7.20
N ASN A 247 23.69 12.71 -6.09
CA ASN A 247 23.63 13.93 -5.31
C ASN A 247 25.02 14.53 -5.14
N LEU A 248 25.13 15.83 -5.35
CA LEU A 248 26.32 16.63 -5.13
C LEU A 248 26.01 17.62 -4.02
N SER A 249 26.80 17.64 -2.95
CA SER A 249 26.59 18.53 -1.81
C SER A 249 27.88 19.24 -1.42
N ARG A 250 27.76 20.52 -1.10
CA ARG A 250 28.87 21.34 -0.58
C ARG A 250 28.38 22.22 0.57
N PHE A 251 29.12 22.21 1.66
CA PHE A 251 28.91 23.08 2.80
C PHE A 251 30.07 24.07 2.93
N SER A 252 29.81 25.36 2.93
CA SER A 252 30.85 26.38 3.10
C SER A 252 30.27 27.59 3.84
N LYS A 253 30.93 27.99 4.96
CA LYS A 253 30.67 29.23 5.70
C LYS A 253 29.18 29.58 5.90
N GLY A 254 28.35 28.60 6.35
CA GLY A 254 26.94 28.82 6.59
C GLY A 254 26.03 28.68 5.35
N VAL A 255 26.59 28.35 4.19
CA VAL A 255 25.85 28.05 2.95
C VAL A 255 25.91 26.57 2.66
N SER A 256 24.76 25.96 2.41
CA SER A 256 24.61 24.58 1.93
C SER A 256 24.08 24.61 0.50
N LEU A 257 24.78 24.01 -0.43
CA LEU A 257 24.34 23.81 -1.80
C LEU A 257 24.21 22.30 -2.06
N THR A 258 23.06 21.85 -2.55
CA THR A 258 22.82 20.48 -2.96
C THR A 258 22.21 20.48 -4.35
N LEU A 259 22.78 19.68 -5.25
CA LEU A 259 22.25 19.39 -6.59
C LEU A 259 21.98 17.89 -6.68
N GLY A 260 20.79 17.50 -7.06
CA GLY A 260 20.38 16.10 -7.21
C GLY A 260 19.80 15.80 -8.57
N GLY A 261 20.15 14.62 -9.10
CA GLY A 261 19.56 14.03 -10.29
C GLY A 261 19.11 12.61 -10.01
N TYR A 262 18.04 12.15 -10.66
CA TYR A 262 17.59 10.78 -10.54
C TYR A 262 17.02 10.26 -11.86
N SER A 263 17.10 8.93 -12.02
CA SER A 263 16.43 8.19 -13.10
C SER A 263 15.69 7.01 -12.49
N ARG A 264 14.46 6.79 -12.93
CA ARG A 264 13.62 5.65 -12.49
C ARG A 264 13.09 4.93 -13.71
N HIS A 265 13.20 3.60 -13.68
CA HIS A 265 12.64 2.72 -14.69
C HIS A 265 11.70 1.74 -14.01
N THR A 266 10.41 1.73 -14.42
CA THR A 266 9.37 0.86 -13.87
C THR A 266 8.92 -0.15 -14.92
N THR A 267 8.83 -1.43 -14.52
CA THR A 267 8.45 -2.56 -15.38
C THR A 267 7.26 -3.30 -14.78
#